data_cb7adcd8ffd774c97fc64496dfa75391
#
_entry.id   cb7adcd8ffd774c97fc64496dfa75391
#
_cell.length_a   1.000
_cell.length_b   1.000
_cell.length_c   1.000
_cell.angle_alpha   90.00
_cell.angle_beta   90.00
_cell.angle_gamma   90.00
#
_symmetry.space_group_name_H-M   'P 1'
#
loop_
_entity.id
_entity.type
_entity.pdbx_description
1 polymer ?
#
loop_
_entity_poly.entity_id
_entity_poly.type
_entity_poly.pdbx_seq_one_letter_code
_entity_poly.pdbx_strand_id
1 'polypeptide(L)'
;PVTGGVEVQVNGKVLLTVGAIAAVVTTVGDVVRRRLREGELPEAQTVPRHIREVQDELAALRQADARPVPNRIEPSRSVPNLKVPGQLATAAVFSTALTVATTWAANTAGSKLFKKSPLDLGNSKAAVAVAILGWDFIYYWNHRLSHESRWLWAMHVVHHSSERYNLSTALRQPVADSLTVHVPYGLLSLMGVRPSLIEQARSLNLIYQFWIHTEAIKSIGWLEKILNTPAHHRVHHGSNREYLDRNHGSILIIWDRLFGTFEPEGEQVVYGL
;
A
#
# COMPACT_ATOMS: atom_id res chain seq x y z
N PRO A 1 15.51 53.41 6.80
CA PRO A 1 14.20 52.88 6.44
C PRO A 1 14.18 51.40 6.77
N VAL A 2 13.45 51.09 7.83
CA VAL A 2 13.29 49.73 8.37
C VAL A 2 12.17 49.09 7.56
N THR A 3 12.50 48.10 6.76
CA THR A 3 11.51 47.22 6.14
C THR A 3 11.08 46.22 7.21
N GLY A 4 9.97 46.54 7.88
CA GLY A 4 9.32 45.59 8.80
C GLY A 4 8.72 44.41 8.01
N GLY A 5 9.45 43.32 7.93
CA GLY A 5 8.91 42.07 7.46
C GLY A 5 7.88 41.59 8.47
N VAL A 6 6.62 41.43 8.05
CA VAL A 6 5.59 40.75 8.84
C VAL A 6 5.94 39.27 8.83
N GLU A 7 6.54 38.77 9.92
CA GLU A 7 6.70 37.33 10.14
C GLU A 7 5.32 36.76 10.42
N VAL A 8 4.70 36.14 9.43
CA VAL A 8 3.47 35.36 9.62
C VAL A 8 3.83 34.06 10.33
N GLN A 9 3.74 34.04 11.66
CA GLN A 9 3.83 32.79 12.44
C GLN A 9 2.61 31.93 12.11
N VAL A 10 2.77 30.99 11.19
CA VAL A 10 1.73 30.02 10.87
C VAL A 10 1.71 28.97 11.98
N ASN A 11 0.57 28.88 12.68
CA ASN A 11 0.38 27.90 13.74
C ASN A 11 0.42 26.47 13.16
N GLY A 12 1.41 25.65 13.58
CA GLY A 12 1.60 24.31 13.08
C GLY A 12 0.36 23.38 13.22
N LYS A 13 -0.49 23.63 14.24
CA LYS A 13 -1.77 22.93 14.40
C LYS A 13 -2.76 23.28 13.27
N VAL A 14 -2.79 24.55 12.85
CA VAL A 14 -3.65 25.00 11.73
C VAL A 14 -3.17 24.37 10.43
N LEU A 15 -1.87 24.36 10.17
CA LEU A 15 -1.29 23.70 8.98
C LEU A 15 -1.62 22.22 8.92
N LEU A 16 -1.46 21.51 10.04
CA LEU A 16 -1.80 20.08 10.13
C LEU A 16 -3.29 19.84 9.90
N THR A 17 -4.15 20.68 10.50
CA THR A 17 -5.60 20.54 10.33
C THR A 17 -6.02 20.81 8.88
N VAL A 18 -5.51 21.88 8.27
CA VAL A 18 -5.79 22.21 6.86
C VAL A 18 -5.26 21.13 5.93
N GLY A 19 -4.05 20.61 6.18
CA GLY A 19 -3.47 19.51 5.42
C GLY A 19 -4.31 18.22 5.53
N ALA A 20 -4.76 17.88 6.73
CA ALA A 20 -5.61 16.71 6.94
C ALA A 20 -6.99 16.86 6.24
N ILE A 21 -7.61 18.02 6.34
CA ILE A 21 -8.88 18.32 5.64
C ILE A 21 -8.67 18.23 4.13
N ALA A 22 -7.62 18.83 3.60
CA ALA A 22 -7.32 18.79 2.16
C ALA A 22 -7.10 17.35 1.68
N ALA A 23 -6.36 16.53 2.43
CA ALA A 23 -6.15 15.11 2.12
C ALA A 23 -7.46 14.32 2.10
N VAL A 24 -8.33 14.51 3.11
CA VAL A 24 -9.65 13.87 3.17
C VAL A 24 -10.54 14.30 2.00
N VAL A 25 -10.65 15.60 1.74
CA VAL A 25 -11.48 16.14 0.64
C VAL A 25 -10.98 15.62 -0.71
N THR A 26 -9.66 15.61 -0.94
CA THR A 26 -9.07 15.10 -2.18
C THR A 26 -9.35 13.61 -2.34
N THR A 27 -9.14 12.83 -1.28
CA THR A 27 -9.40 11.38 -1.30
C THR A 27 -10.88 11.07 -1.60
N VAL A 28 -11.81 11.73 -0.89
CA VAL A 28 -13.25 11.57 -1.16
C VAL A 28 -13.59 11.99 -2.58
N GLY A 29 -13.07 13.12 -3.05
CA GLY A 29 -13.29 13.61 -4.40
C GLY A 29 -12.77 12.64 -5.48
N ASP A 30 -11.60 12.03 -5.27
CA ASP A 30 -11.03 11.05 -6.21
C ASP A 30 -11.85 9.76 -6.24
N VAL A 31 -12.26 9.24 -5.08
CA VAL A 31 -13.11 8.04 -4.99
C VAL A 31 -14.47 8.28 -5.67
N VAL A 32 -15.13 9.41 -5.37
CA VAL A 32 -16.41 9.76 -6.01
C VAL A 32 -16.26 9.90 -7.52
N ARG A 33 -15.24 10.62 -7.98
CA ARG A 33 -14.96 10.79 -9.42
C ARG A 33 -14.73 9.45 -10.10
N ARG A 34 -13.99 8.55 -9.47
CA ARG A 34 -13.74 7.21 -10.01
C ARG A 34 -15.04 6.42 -10.12
N ARG A 35 -15.87 6.40 -9.08
CA ARG A 35 -17.18 5.71 -9.09
C ARG A 35 -18.12 6.25 -10.16
N LEU A 36 -18.15 7.57 -10.35
CA LEU A 36 -18.93 8.17 -11.42
C LEU A 36 -18.43 7.75 -12.81
N ARG A 37 -17.12 7.70 -13.02
CA ARG A 37 -16.53 7.23 -14.28
C ARG A 37 -16.77 5.75 -14.54
N GLU A 38 -16.73 4.90 -13.51
CA GLU A 38 -17.05 3.47 -13.63
C GLU A 38 -18.49 3.24 -14.12
N GLY A 39 -19.43 4.14 -13.76
CA GLY A 39 -20.81 4.13 -14.29
C GLY A 39 -20.95 4.67 -15.71
N GLU A 40 -19.96 5.43 -16.22
CA GLU A 40 -19.98 6.04 -17.54
C GLU A 40 -19.10 5.30 -18.57
N LEU A 41 -18.31 4.29 -18.15
CA LEU A 41 -17.50 3.51 -19.08
C LEU A 41 -18.44 2.71 -19.98
N PRO A 42 -18.46 2.97 -21.31
CA PRO A 42 -19.14 2.10 -22.23
C PRO A 42 -18.55 0.70 -22.09
N GLU A 43 -19.42 -0.29 -22.15
CA GLU A 43 -19.09 -1.70 -22.31
C GLU A 43 -17.83 -1.84 -23.18
N ALA A 44 -16.82 -2.51 -22.65
CA ALA A 44 -15.44 -2.54 -23.14
C ALA A 44 -15.32 -2.21 -24.62
N GLN A 45 -14.93 -0.97 -24.93
CA GLN A 45 -14.59 -0.64 -26.30
C GLN A 45 -13.49 -1.63 -26.70
N THR A 46 -13.84 -2.54 -27.57
CA THR A 46 -12.88 -3.43 -28.21
C THR A 46 -11.68 -2.61 -28.61
N VAL A 47 -10.53 -2.91 -28.03
CA VAL A 47 -9.26 -2.23 -28.34
C VAL A 47 -9.21 -2.05 -29.85
N PRO A 48 -9.10 -0.82 -30.37
CA PRO A 48 -9.13 -0.56 -31.79
C PRO A 48 -8.15 -1.50 -32.51
N ARG A 49 -8.56 -2.06 -33.64
CA ARG A 49 -7.80 -3.09 -34.37
C ARG A 49 -6.32 -2.70 -34.54
N HIS A 50 -6.05 -1.43 -34.84
CA HIS A 50 -4.69 -0.90 -35.01
C HIS A 50 -3.86 -0.93 -33.71
N ILE A 51 -4.48 -0.83 -32.51
CA ILE A 51 -3.77 -0.96 -31.24
C ILE A 51 -3.44 -2.43 -30.94
N ARG A 52 -4.33 -3.35 -31.31
CA ARG A 52 -4.03 -4.79 -31.26
C ARG A 52 -2.90 -5.16 -32.19
N GLU A 53 -2.91 -4.68 -33.42
CA GLU A 53 -1.85 -4.91 -34.41
C GLU A 53 -0.49 -4.39 -33.89
N VAL A 54 -0.45 -3.19 -33.28
CA VAL A 54 0.77 -2.65 -32.63
C VAL A 54 1.19 -3.47 -31.40
N GLN A 55 0.26 -3.97 -30.61
CA GLN A 55 0.56 -4.84 -29.47
C GLN A 55 1.12 -6.20 -29.92
N ASP A 56 0.54 -6.78 -30.96
CA ASP A 56 1.00 -8.04 -31.56
C ASP A 56 2.38 -7.87 -32.20
N GLU A 57 2.62 -6.73 -32.88
CA GLU A 57 3.92 -6.40 -33.46
C GLU A 57 5.00 -6.17 -32.38
N LEU A 58 4.65 -5.47 -31.29
CA LEU A 58 5.52 -5.31 -30.12
C LEU A 58 5.81 -6.65 -29.42
N ALA A 59 4.82 -7.53 -29.33
CA ALA A 59 5.00 -8.87 -28.78
C ALA A 59 5.91 -9.73 -29.68
N ALA A 60 5.73 -9.65 -31.00
CA ALA A 60 6.59 -10.32 -31.97
C ALA A 60 8.04 -9.78 -31.95
N LEU A 61 8.21 -8.47 -31.83
CA LEU A 61 9.53 -7.84 -31.69
C LEU A 61 10.22 -8.26 -30.38
N ARG A 62 9.48 -8.35 -29.26
CA ARG A 62 10.00 -8.85 -27.98
C ARG A 62 10.40 -10.33 -28.05
N GLN A 63 9.66 -11.16 -28.80
CA GLN A 63 10.01 -12.55 -29.03
C GLN A 63 11.21 -12.71 -29.98
N ALA A 64 11.33 -11.85 -31.01
CA ALA A 64 12.44 -11.84 -31.94
C ALA A 64 13.75 -11.33 -31.29
N ASP A 65 13.65 -10.45 -30.31
CA ASP A 65 14.80 -9.92 -29.54
C ASP A 65 15.10 -10.73 -28.26
N ALA A 66 14.43 -11.87 -28.07
CA ALA A 66 14.73 -12.83 -27.03
C ALA A 66 16.05 -13.56 -27.31
N ARG A 67 17.12 -12.78 -27.46
CA ARG A 67 18.47 -13.33 -27.27
C ARG A 67 18.56 -13.79 -25.81
N PRO A 68 19.20 -14.95 -25.54
CA PRO A 68 19.44 -15.37 -24.17
C PRO A 68 20.19 -14.21 -23.50
N VAL A 69 19.52 -13.58 -22.52
CA VAL A 69 20.16 -12.54 -21.70
C VAL A 69 21.39 -13.19 -21.09
N PRO A 70 22.61 -12.72 -21.42
CA PRO A 70 23.81 -13.26 -20.83
C PRO A 70 23.64 -13.16 -19.33
N ASN A 71 23.79 -14.26 -18.62
CA ASN A 71 23.62 -14.37 -17.15
C ASN A 71 24.82 -13.71 -16.42
N ARG A 72 25.26 -12.58 -16.95
CA ARG A 72 26.31 -11.71 -16.41
C ARG A 72 25.78 -10.29 -16.39
N ILE A 73 25.19 -9.90 -15.27
CA ILE A 73 25.19 -8.50 -14.88
C ILE A 73 26.66 -8.17 -14.60
N GLU A 74 27.37 -7.70 -15.62
CA GLU A 74 28.61 -6.99 -15.38
C GLU A 74 28.25 -5.83 -14.46
N PRO A 75 28.85 -5.70 -13.26
CA PRO A 75 28.63 -4.52 -12.44
C PRO A 75 29.06 -3.32 -13.28
N SER A 76 28.09 -2.44 -13.58
CA SER A 76 28.37 -1.18 -14.26
C SER A 76 29.54 -0.49 -13.56
N ARG A 77 30.69 -0.41 -14.22
CA ARG A 77 31.94 0.17 -13.70
C ARG A 77 31.90 1.69 -13.55
N SER A 78 30.76 2.30 -13.58
CA SER A 78 30.60 3.70 -13.21
C SER A 78 29.74 3.80 -11.94
N VAL A 79 30.35 3.42 -10.82
CA VAL A 79 29.86 3.92 -9.53
C VAL A 79 30.16 5.42 -9.53
N PRO A 80 29.13 6.30 -9.59
CA PRO A 80 29.38 7.73 -9.51
C PRO A 80 30.10 8.01 -8.20
N ASN A 81 31.08 8.88 -8.23
CA ASN A 81 31.88 9.35 -7.11
C ASN A 81 30.97 9.68 -5.90
N LEU A 82 30.89 8.79 -4.94
CA LEU A 82 29.92 8.82 -3.85
C LEU A 82 30.25 9.90 -2.83
N LYS A 83 29.79 11.14 -3.06
CA LYS A 83 29.44 12.05 -1.96
C LYS A 83 28.13 11.59 -1.25
N VAL A 84 27.64 10.40 -1.59
CA VAL A 84 26.36 9.81 -1.25
C VAL A 84 26.29 9.07 0.12
N PRO A 85 27.38 8.53 0.74
CA PRO A 85 27.19 7.83 2.02
C PRO A 85 26.60 8.73 3.12
N GLY A 86 27.00 9.99 3.18
CA GLY A 86 26.48 10.92 4.16
C GLY A 86 25.01 11.27 3.95
N GLN A 87 24.61 11.50 2.70
CA GLN A 87 23.21 11.82 2.35
C GLN A 87 22.29 10.61 2.56
N LEU A 88 22.73 9.41 2.19
CA LEU A 88 21.97 8.17 2.44
C LEU A 88 21.88 7.87 3.93
N ALA A 89 22.94 8.04 4.68
CA ALA A 89 22.93 7.88 6.13
C ALA A 89 21.99 8.90 6.80
N THR A 90 22.03 10.16 6.36
CA THR A 90 21.13 11.21 6.87
C THR A 90 19.68 10.90 6.53
N ALA A 91 19.40 10.47 5.30
CA ALA A 91 18.06 10.08 4.89
C ALA A 91 17.55 8.86 5.69
N ALA A 92 18.40 7.87 5.93
CA ALA A 92 18.06 6.69 6.73
C ALA A 92 17.76 7.05 8.18
N VAL A 93 18.59 7.89 8.79
CA VAL A 93 18.38 8.38 10.17
C VAL A 93 17.09 9.20 10.27
N PHE A 94 16.84 10.09 9.31
CA PHE A 94 15.61 10.90 9.26
C PHE A 94 14.37 10.02 9.08
N SER A 95 14.43 9.06 8.15
CA SER A 95 13.36 8.09 7.90
C SER A 95 13.04 7.27 9.16
N THR A 96 14.08 6.74 9.81
CA THR A 96 13.93 5.97 11.04
C THR A 96 13.34 6.82 12.16
N ALA A 97 13.85 8.04 12.35
CA ALA A 97 13.34 8.97 13.35
C ALA A 97 11.87 9.33 13.12
N LEU A 98 11.47 9.56 11.86
CA LEU A 98 10.09 9.84 11.50
C LEU A 98 9.18 8.63 11.76
N THR A 99 9.62 7.42 11.40
CA THR A 99 8.88 6.18 11.67
C THR A 99 8.71 5.94 13.18
N VAL A 100 9.76 6.13 13.97
CA VAL A 100 9.69 6.01 15.44
C VAL A 100 8.75 7.06 16.03
N ALA A 101 8.86 8.31 15.60
CA ALA A 101 8.02 9.41 16.11
C ALA A 101 6.54 9.20 15.76
N THR A 102 6.23 8.77 14.54
CA THR A 102 4.85 8.50 14.09
C THR A 102 4.27 7.29 14.80
N THR A 103 5.03 6.22 14.97
CA THR A 103 4.61 5.04 15.75
C THR A 103 4.33 5.40 17.21
N TRP A 104 5.22 6.19 17.84
CA TRP A 104 5.02 6.68 19.22
C TRP A 104 3.78 7.56 19.33
N ALA A 105 3.58 8.48 18.38
CA ALA A 105 2.41 9.35 18.34
C ALA A 105 1.11 8.56 18.18
N ALA A 106 1.12 7.53 17.32
CA ALA A 106 -0.02 6.65 17.09
C ALA A 106 -0.38 5.82 18.33
N ASN A 107 0.62 5.22 19.00
CA ASN A 107 0.39 4.46 20.23
C ASN A 107 -0.14 5.36 21.35
N THR A 108 0.36 6.60 21.43
CA THR A 108 -0.12 7.60 22.39
C THR A 108 -1.57 8.00 22.08
N ALA A 109 -1.89 8.24 20.79
CA ALA A 109 -3.24 8.56 20.35
C ALA A 109 -4.20 7.38 20.59
N GLY A 110 -3.81 6.16 20.22
CA GLY A 110 -4.57 4.93 20.45
C GLY A 110 -4.91 4.74 21.94
N SER A 111 -3.93 4.95 22.82
CA SER A 111 -4.13 4.87 24.27
C SER A 111 -5.09 5.95 24.80
N LYS A 112 -5.03 7.17 24.26
CA LYS A 112 -5.97 8.25 24.61
C LYS A 112 -7.39 7.96 24.10
N LEU A 113 -7.51 7.38 22.91
CA LEU A 113 -8.80 6.98 22.34
C LEU A 113 -9.42 5.83 23.13
N PHE A 114 -8.61 4.84 23.51
CA PHE A 114 -9.04 3.72 24.34
C PHE A 114 -9.61 4.19 25.69
N LYS A 115 -8.96 5.16 26.34
CA LYS A 115 -9.48 5.75 27.59
C LYS A 115 -10.83 6.44 27.45
N LYS A 116 -11.22 6.81 26.23
CA LYS A 116 -12.54 7.41 25.93
C LYS A 116 -13.58 6.36 25.51
N SER A 117 -13.15 5.12 25.27
CA SER A 117 -14.07 4.04 24.93
C SER A 117 -14.96 3.72 26.14
N PRO A 118 -16.28 3.52 25.94
CA PRO A 118 -17.16 2.99 26.98
C PRO A 118 -16.95 1.50 27.21
N LEU A 119 -16.14 0.83 26.37
CA LEU A 119 -15.93 -0.62 26.37
C LEU A 119 -14.45 -0.95 26.62
N ASP A 120 -14.20 -2.08 27.27
CA ASP A 120 -12.91 -2.76 27.33
C ASP A 120 -13.15 -4.25 27.06
N LEU A 121 -12.75 -4.72 25.89
CA LEU A 121 -12.89 -6.12 25.49
C LEU A 121 -11.91 -7.06 26.22
N GLY A 122 -11.03 -6.52 27.02
CA GLY A 122 -10.01 -7.30 27.75
C GLY A 122 -8.97 -7.94 26.84
N ASN A 123 -8.45 -9.10 27.29
CA ASN A 123 -7.43 -9.89 26.56
C ASN A 123 -7.93 -11.31 26.26
N SER A 124 -9.25 -11.51 26.16
CA SER A 124 -9.83 -12.80 25.83
C SER A 124 -9.48 -13.25 24.41
N LYS A 125 -9.61 -14.54 24.10
CA LYS A 125 -9.46 -15.05 22.72
C LYS A 125 -10.39 -14.33 21.74
N ALA A 126 -11.59 -13.96 22.17
CA ALA A 126 -12.55 -13.19 21.38
C ALA A 126 -12.01 -11.78 21.10
N ALA A 127 -11.44 -11.09 22.10
CA ALA A 127 -10.83 -9.77 21.92
C ALA A 127 -9.65 -9.82 20.93
N VAL A 128 -8.82 -10.87 20.99
CA VAL A 128 -7.73 -11.10 20.02
C VAL A 128 -8.29 -11.31 18.63
N ALA A 129 -9.33 -12.13 18.47
CA ALA A 129 -9.98 -12.35 17.17
C ALA A 129 -10.55 -11.05 16.60
N VAL A 130 -11.23 -10.24 17.42
CA VAL A 130 -11.74 -8.92 17.02
C VAL A 130 -10.60 -7.98 16.61
N ALA A 131 -9.48 -7.99 17.32
CA ALA A 131 -8.33 -7.18 16.98
C ALA A 131 -7.74 -7.57 15.62
N ILE A 132 -7.56 -8.87 15.35
CA ILE A 132 -6.99 -9.38 14.09
C ILE A 132 -7.95 -9.11 12.92
N LEU A 133 -9.22 -9.49 13.05
CA LEU A 133 -10.21 -9.30 11.99
C LEU A 133 -10.48 -7.81 11.72
N GLY A 134 -10.57 -7.01 12.78
CA GLY A 134 -10.78 -5.57 12.66
C GLY A 134 -9.58 -4.88 12.02
N TRP A 135 -8.35 -5.29 12.38
CA TRP A 135 -7.13 -4.81 11.72
C TRP A 135 -7.16 -5.14 10.23
N ASP A 136 -7.40 -6.40 9.89
CA ASP A 136 -7.37 -6.90 8.51
C ASP A 136 -8.45 -6.23 7.64
N PHE A 137 -9.65 -6.03 8.18
CA PHE A 137 -10.73 -5.29 7.53
C PHE A 137 -10.36 -3.82 7.26
N ILE A 138 -9.80 -3.12 8.26
CA ILE A 138 -9.37 -1.73 8.12
C ILE A 138 -8.21 -1.65 7.12
N TYR A 139 -7.30 -2.63 7.15
CA TYR A 139 -6.19 -2.72 6.20
C TYR A 139 -6.70 -2.79 4.76
N TYR A 140 -7.67 -3.67 4.47
CA TYR A 140 -8.26 -3.78 3.14
C TYR A 140 -8.74 -2.40 2.62
N TRP A 141 -9.49 -1.66 3.42
CA TRP A 141 -9.99 -0.35 3.02
C TRP A 141 -8.89 0.70 2.88
N ASN A 142 -7.95 0.72 3.81
CA ASN A 142 -6.80 1.63 3.74
C ASN A 142 -5.97 1.36 2.47
N HIS A 143 -5.69 0.10 2.18
CA HIS A 143 -4.93 -0.34 1.02
C HIS A 143 -5.66 -0.02 -0.29
N ARG A 144 -6.95 -0.35 -0.35
CA ARG A 144 -7.80 0.00 -1.49
C ARG A 144 -7.83 1.51 -1.75
N LEU A 145 -8.01 2.32 -0.71
CA LEU A 145 -7.97 3.78 -0.83
C LEU A 145 -6.61 4.28 -1.28
N SER A 146 -5.52 3.58 -0.91
CA SER A 146 -4.17 3.91 -1.38
C SER A 146 -4.00 3.72 -2.88
N HIS A 147 -4.79 2.87 -3.50
CA HIS A 147 -4.86 2.73 -4.96
C HIS A 147 -5.86 3.68 -5.63
N GLU A 148 -6.95 4.01 -4.96
CA GLU A 148 -8.03 4.82 -5.53
C GLU A 148 -7.80 6.34 -5.40
N SER A 149 -6.97 6.78 -4.43
CA SER A 149 -6.67 8.19 -4.17
C SER A 149 -5.30 8.58 -4.69
N ARG A 150 -5.21 9.63 -5.50
CA ARG A 150 -3.93 10.14 -6.03
C ARG A 150 -2.94 10.52 -4.93
N TRP A 151 -3.44 11.08 -3.82
CA TRP A 151 -2.62 11.47 -2.68
C TRP A 151 -2.01 10.24 -1.98
N LEU A 152 -2.82 9.25 -1.70
CA LEU A 152 -2.36 8.01 -1.05
C LEU A 152 -1.51 7.16 -2.00
N TRP A 153 -1.89 7.13 -3.29
CA TRP A 153 -1.10 6.48 -4.34
C TRP A 153 0.29 7.08 -4.47
N ALA A 154 0.44 8.40 -4.39
CA ALA A 154 1.74 9.06 -4.46
C ALA A 154 2.72 8.58 -3.37
N MET A 155 2.21 8.07 -2.25
CA MET A 155 3.00 7.41 -1.22
C MET A 155 3.16 5.91 -1.49
N HIS A 156 2.07 5.24 -1.87
CA HIS A 156 2.04 3.78 -2.04
C HIS A 156 2.75 3.29 -3.31
N VAL A 157 2.85 4.13 -4.33
CA VAL A 157 3.53 3.83 -5.60
C VAL A 157 4.98 3.37 -5.43
N VAL A 158 5.66 3.81 -4.38
CA VAL A 158 7.04 3.36 -4.05
C VAL A 158 7.09 1.85 -3.85
N HIS A 159 6.05 1.28 -3.22
CA HIS A 159 5.91 -0.16 -3.00
C HIS A 159 5.73 -0.92 -4.32
N HIS A 160 4.91 -0.39 -5.24
CA HIS A 160 4.62 -0.98 -6.55
C HIS A 160 5.67 -0.73 -7.63
N SER A 161 6.62 0.17 -7.42
CA SER A 161 7.61 0.57 -8.43
C SER A 161 8.70 -0.47 -8.73
N SER A 162 8.65 -1.66 -8.12
CA SER A 162 9.66 -2.68 -8.33
C SER A 162 9.37 -3.49 -9.60
N GLU A 163 10.30 -3.52 -10.54
CA GLU A 163 10.25 -4.40 -11.73
C GLU A 163 10.57 -5.87 -11.39
N ARG A 164 11.01 -6.14 -10.17
CA ARG A 164 11.30 -7.49 -9.67
C ARG A 164 10.50 -7.73 -8.41
N TYR A 165 9.82 -8.87 -8.38
CA TYR A 165 8.97 -9.25 -7.26
C TYR A 165 9.65 -10.33 -6.39
N ASN A 166 9.94 -9.98 -5.16
CA ASN A 166 10.58 -10.86 -4.18
C ASN A 166 10.40 -10.31 -2.75
N LEU A 167 10.92 -11.01 -1.75
CA LEU A 167 10.78 -10.61 -0.35
C LEU A 167 11.31 -9.20 -0.05
N SER A 168 12.27 -8.66 -0.82
CA SER A 168 12.72 -7.28 -0.62
C SER A 168 11.70 -6.25 -1.08
N THR A 169 10.76 -6.61 -1.94
CA THR A 169 9.64 -5.75 -2.34
C THR A 169 8.76 -5.42 -1.13
N ALA A 170 8.55 -6.38 -0.22
CA ALA A 170 7.83 -6.16 1.03
C ALA A 170 8.46 -5.07 1.91
N LEU A 171 9.76 -4.85 1.80
CA LEU A 171 10.51 -3.86 2.59
C LEU A 171 10.53 -2.46 1.94
N ARG A 172 10.04 -2.33 0.71
CA ARG A 172 9.94 -1.04 0.01
C ARG A 172 8.73 -0.26 0.49
N GLN A 173 8.76 0.19 1.74
CA GLN A 173 7.67 0.97 2.31
C GLN A 173 8.01 2.47 2.26
N PRO A 174 7.06 3.34 1.87
CA PRO A 174 7.27 4.77 1.90
C PRO A 174 7.37 5.27 3.35
N VAL A 175 8.27 6.21 3.60
CA VAL A 175 8.43 6.81 4.93
C VAL A 175 7.14 7.44 5.46
N ALA A 176 6.33 7.97 4.55
CA ALA A 176 5.07 8.65 4.88
C ALA A 176 3.90 7.68 5.16
N ASP A 177 4.04 6.38 4.87
CA ASP A 177 2.97 5.39 5.06
C ASP A 177 2.51 5.32 6.52
N SER A 178 3.42 5.49 7.45
CA SER A 178 3.11 5.56 8.88
C SER A 178 2.12 6.67 9.26
N LEU A 179 1.97 7.74 8.45
CA LEU A 179 1.01 8.80 8.70
C LEU A 179 -0.42 8.39 8.32
N THR A 180 -0.57 7.52 7.33
CA THR A 180 -1.88 7.09 6.82
C THR A 180 -2.44 5.88 7.54
N VAL A 181 -1.57 4.97 7.95
CA VAL A 181 -1.93 3.71 8.59
C VAL A 181 -2.53 3.92 9.98
N HIS A 182 -2.03 4.87 10.77
CA HIS A 182 -2.40 4.97 12.18
C HIS A 182 -3.78 5.58 12.47
N VAL A 183 -4.30 6.45 11.59
CA VAL A 183 -5.57 7.14 11.82
C VAL A 183 -6.75 6.17 11.81
N PRO A 184 -6.95 5.31 10.79
CA PRO A 184 -8.08 4.38 10.77
C PRO A 184 -8.05 3.35 11.90
N TYR A 185 -6.87 2.93 12.34
CA TYR A 185 -6.75 1.93 13.41
C TYR A 185 -7.09 2.45 14.81
N GLY A 186 -7.10 3.76 14.99
CA GLY A 186 -7.61 4.40 16.20
C GLY A 186 -9.08 4.07 16.48
N LEU A 187 -9.87 3.74 15.47
CA LEU A 187 -11.26 3.30 15.61
C LEU A 187 -11.37 2.02 16.44
N LEU A 188 -10.45 1.07 16.29
CA LEU A 188 -10.44 -0.15 17.09
C LEU A 188 -10.28 0.16 18.60
N SER A 189 -9.45 1.16 18.93
CA SER A 189 -9.32 1.62 20.31
C SER A 189 -10.63 2.20 20.86
N LEU A 190 -11.37 2.96 20.05
CA LEU A 190 -12.70 3.48 20.43
C LEU A 190 -13.75 2.37 20.58
N MET A 191 -13.60 1.25 19.85
CA MET A 191 -14.46 0.07 19.99
C MET A 191 -14.08 -0.81 21.20
N GLY A 192 -13.12 -0.39 22.00
CA GLY A 192 -12.71 -1.10 23.22
C GLY A 192 -11.63 -2.16 23.01
N VAL A 193 -11.01 -2.20 21.83
CA VAL A 193 -9.83 -3.06 21.61
C VAL A 193 -8.62 -2.40 22.28
N ARG A 194 -7.95 -3.15 23.14
CA ARG A 194 -6.77 -2.65 23.85
C ARG A 194 -5.64 -2.34 22.87
N PRO A 195 -4.91 -1.22 23.02
CA PRO A 195 -3.81 -0.84 22.14
C PRO A 195 -2.74 -1.92 21.96
N SER A 196 -2.47 -2.71 23.00
CA SER A 196 -1.54 -3.84 22.92
C SER A 196 -2.01 -4.95 21.97
N LEU A 197 -3.31 -5.21 21.88
CA LEU A 197 -3.87 -6.18 20.93
C LEU A 197 -3.84 -5.64 19.50
N ILE A 198 -4.06 -4.35 19.31
CA ILE A 198 -3.94 -3.70 18.01
C ILE A 198 -2.51 -3.81 17.49
N GLU A 199 -1.50 -3.59 18.36
CA GLU A 199 -0.10 -3.72 17.97
C GLU A 199 0.31 -5.17 17.68
N GLN A 200 -0.24 -6.14 18.40
CA GLN A 200 -0.05 -7.56 18.11
C GLN A 200 -0.69 -7.94 16.75
N ALA A 201 -1.89 -7.47 16.46
CA ALA A 201 -2.55 -7.69 15.18
C ALA A 201 -1.73 -7.07 14.03
N ARG A 202 -1.20 -5.85 14.23
CA ARG A 202 -0.28 -5.19 13.30
C ARG A 202 0.96 -6.02 13.04
N SER A 203 1.60 -6.51 14.09
CA SER A 203 2.83 -7.31 13.98
C SER A 203 2.58 -8.61 13.21
N LEU A 204 1.48 -9.29 13.50
CA LEU A 204 1.05 -10.49 12.76
C LEU A 204 0.82 -10.17 11.29
N ASN A 205 0.14 -9.07 11.00
CA ASN A 205 -0.13 -8.62 9.65
C ASN A 205 1.16 -8.35 8.86
N LEU A 206 2.13 -7.64 9.44
CA LEU A 206 3.42 -7.35 8.79
C LEU A 206 4.21 -8.63 8.48
N ILE A 207 4.22 -9.60 9.40
CA ILE A 207 4.87 -10.91 9.19
C ILE A 207 4.16 -11.65 8.05
N TYR A 208 2.82 -11.62 8.05
CA TYR A 208 2.04 -12.25 7.00
C TYR A 208 2.32 -11.61 5.64
N GLN A 209 2.30 -10.31 5.55
CA GLN A 209 2.57 -9.57 4.32
C GLN A 209 3.98 -9.82 3.77
N PHE A 210 4.97 -10.04 4.63
CA PHE A 210 6.34 -10.29 4.18
C PHE A 210 6.45 -11.56 3.33
N TRP A 211 5.89 -12.69 3.80
CA TRP A 211 6.08 -13.96 3.11
C TRP A 211 5.28 -14.10 1.81
N ILE A 212 4.19 -13.35 1.63
CA ILE A 212 3.42 -13.41 0.38
C ILE A 212 4.11 -12.72 -0.80
N HIS A 213 5.18 -11.93 -0.56
CA HIS A 213 5.97 -11.31 -1.61
C HIS A 213 6.99 -12.27 -2.23
N THR A 214 6.53 -13.30 -2.92
CA THR A 214 7.40 -14.28 -3.55
C THR A 214 6.79 -14.90 -4.81
N GLU A 215 7.65 -15.20 -5.79
CA GLU A 215 7.31 -15.98 -6.98
C GLU A 215 7.51 -17.49 -6.76
N ALA A 216 8.18 -17.90 -5.68
CA ALA A 216 8.52 -19.30 -5.44
C ALA A 216 7.30 -20.20 -5.13
N ILE A 217 6.23 -19.61 -4.55
CA ILE A 217 5.01 -20.34 -4.19
C ILE A 217 3.94 -20.02 -5.22
N LYS A 218 3.61 -21.00 -6.05
CA LYS A 218 2.61 -20.81 -7.12
C LYS A 218 1.19 -20.90 -6.60
N SER A 219 0.90 -21.85 -5.71
CA SER A 219 -0.42 -22.01 -5.09
C SER A 219 -0.30 -22.73 -3.74
N ILE A 220 -1.24 -22.44 -2.85
CA ILE A 220 -1.43 -23.15 -1.60
C ILE A 220 -2.78 -23.88 -1.54
N GLY A 221 -3.40 -24.08 -2.70
CA GLY A 221 -4.60 -24.87 -2.89
C GLY A 221 -5.87 -24.21 -2.31
N TRP A 222 -6.71 -25.00 -1.62
CA TRP A 222 -8.02 -24.56 -1.15
C TRP A 222 -7.98 -23.37 -0.18
N LEU A 223 -6.86 -23.15 0.49
CA LEU A 223 -6.66 -22.00 1.40
C LEU A 223 -6.76 -20.66 0.67
N GLU A 224 -6.53 -20.63 -0.64
CA GLU A 224 -6.68 -19.43 -1.50
C GLU A 224 -8.13 -18.91 -1.58
N LYS A 225 -9.09 -19.72 -1.14
CA LYS A 225 -10.48 -19.25 -1.04
C LYS A 225 -10.69 -18.24 0.11
N ILE A 226 -9.85 -18.31 1.14
CA ILE A 226 -9.99 -17.55 2.39
C ILE A 226 -8.81 -16.62 2.59
N LEU A 227 -7.59 -17.11 2.37
CA LEU A 227 -6.35 -16.37 2.65
C LEU A 227 -5.85 -15.63 1.41
N ASN A 228 -5.28 -14.45 1.63
CA ASN A 228 -4.44 -13.80 0.62
C ASN A 228 -3.13 -14.59 0.51
N THR A 229 -2.72 -14.89 -0.71
CA THR A 229 -1.59 -15.80 -0.97
C THR A 229 -0.57 -15.12 -1.88
N PRO A 230 0.62 -15.70 -2.07
CA PRO A 230 1.55 -15.18 -3.06
C PRO A 230 0.95 -15.02 -4.46
N ALA A 231 0.07 -15.95 -4.89
CA ALA A 231 -0.63 -15.85 -6.17
C ALA A 231 -1.50 -14.58 -6.25
N HIS A 232 -2.31 -14.34 -5.22
CA HIS A 232 -3.16 -13.15 -5.17
C HIS A 232 -2.36 -11.87 -5.07
N HIS A 233 -1.26 -11.89 -4.33
CA HIS A 233 -0.46 -10.69 -4.10
C HIS A 233 0.45 -10.36 -5.30
N ARG A 234 0.83 -11.36 -6.11
CA ARG A 234 1.44 -11.12 -7.42
C ARG A 234 0.50 -10.35 -8.35
N VAL A 235 -0.77 -10.77 -8.43
CA VAL A 235 -1.81 -10.05 -9.17
C VAL A 235 -1.91 -8.60 -8.69
N HIS A 236 -1.94 -8.39 -7.37
CA HIS A 236 -1.99 -7.06 -6.78
C HIS A 236 -0.82 -6.16 -7.24
N HIS A 237 0.38 -6.71 -7.37
CA HIS A 237 1.56 -6.00 -7.87
C HIS A 237 1.68 -5.96 -9.40
N GLY A 238 0.74 -6.60 -10.11
CA GLY A 238 0.76 -6.66 -11.56
C GLY A 238 0.37 -5.34 -12.21
N SER A 239 1.14 -4.93 -13.24
CA SER A 239 0.80 -3.80 -14.12
C SER A 239 -0.06 -4.21 -15.32
N ASN A 240 -0.41 -5.49 -15.44
CA ASN A 240 -1.38 -5.99 -16.41
C ASN A 240 -2.72 -5.27 -16.20
N ARG A 241 -3.42 -4.93 -17.29
CA ARG A 241 -4.66 -4.16 -17.25
C ARG A 241 -5.73 -4.80 -16.37
N GLU A 242 -5.89 -6.13 -16.43
CA GLU A 242 -6.85 -6.92 -15.66
C GLU A 242 -6.50 -7.00 -14.17
N TYR A 243 -5.25 -6.77 -13.80
CA TYR A 243 -4.74 -6.84 -12.44
C TYR A 243 -4.74 -5.50 -11.71
N LEU A 244 -4.93 -4.39 -12.45
CA LEU A 244 -4.93 -3.06 -11.84
C LEU A 244 -6.02 -2.94 -10.78
N ASP A 245 -5.63 -2.47 -9.60
CA ASP A 245 -6.51 -2.23 -8.45
C ASP A 245 -7.27 -3.49 -8.00
N ARG A 246 -6.60 -4.63 -7.98
CA ARG A 246 -7.12 -5.91 -7.50
C ARG A 246 -6.40 -6.41 -6.25
N ASN A 247 -7.07 -7.28 -5.50
CA ASN A 247 -6.52 -8.06 -4.39
C ASN A 247 -5.85 -7.21 -3.29
N HIS A 248 -6.59 -6.27 -2.69
CA HIS A 248 -6.11 -5.36 -1.65
C HIS A 248 -6.04 -6.00 -0.24
N GLY A 249 -6.56 -7.22 -0.06
CA GLY A 249 -6.57 -7.91 1.22
C GLY A 249 -5.16 -8.10 1.79
N SER A 250 -5.07 -8.15 3.12
CA SER A 250 -3.83 -8.47 3.80
C SER A 250 -3.71 -9.96 4.11
N ILE A 251 -4.34 -10.43 5.19
CA ILE A 251 -4.36 -11.85 5.56
C ILE A 251 -5.50 -12.56 4.84
N LEU A 252 -6.67 -11.91 4.78
CA LEU A 252 -7.89 -12.50 4.24
C LEU A 252 -8.24 -11.91 2.88
N ILE A 253 -8.35 -12.78 1.87
CA ILE A 253 -8.82 -12.41 0.52
C ILE A 253 -10.35 -12.30 0.45
N ILE A 254 -11.04 -12.68 1.52
CA ILE A 254 -12.50 -12.64 1.58
C ILE A 254 -13.05 -11.22 1.39
N TRP A 255 -12.30 -10.19 1.81
CA TRP A 255 -12.70 -8.78 1.62
C TRP A 255 -12.75 -8.42 0.15
N ASP A 256 -11.75 -8.84 -0.63
CA ASP A 256 -11.73 -8.62 -2.08
C ASP A 256 -12.91 -9.32 -2.77
N ARG A 257 -13.22 -10.54 -2.35
CA ARG A 257 -14.39 -11.28 -2.87
C ARG A 257 -15.70 -10.60 -2.51
N LEU A 258 -15.81 -10.10 -1.28
CA LEU A 258 -17.03 -9.44 -0.78
C LEU A 258 -17.26 -8.08 -1.46
N PHE A 259 -16.19 -7.32 -1.70
CA PHE A 259 -16.26 -5.97 -2.23
C PHE A 259 -15.90 -5.86 -3.73
N GLY A 260 -15.79 -7.00 -4.43
CA GLY A 260 -15.68 -7.07 -5.89
C GLY A 260 -14.31 -6.66 -6.45
N THR A 261 -13.25 -6.73 -5.66
CA THR A 261 -11.87 -6.44 -6.09
C THR A 261 -11.02 -7.69 -6.26
N PHE A 262 -11.61 -8.88 -6.16
CA PHE A 262 -10.89 -10.13 -6.34
C PHE A 262 -10.61 -10.42 -7.81
N GLU A 263 -9.36 -10.80 -8.12
CA GLU A 263 -8.93 -11.32 -9.41
C GLU A 263 -7.97 -12.51 -9.20
N PRO A 264 -8.21 -13.68 -9.82
CA PRO A 264 -7.27 -14.79 -9.77
C PRO A 264 -6.04 -14.52 -10.65
N GLU A 265 -4.90 -15.14 -10.33
CA GLU A 265 -3.74 -15.15 -11.21
C GLU A 265 -4.02 -16.04 -12.44
N GLY A 266 -4.04 -15.45 -13.63
CA GLY A 266 -4.26 -16.12 -14.91
C GLY A 266 -3.09 -15.90 -15.85
N GLU A 267 -2.98 -14.70 -16.39
CA GLU A 267 -1.87 -14.31 -17.26
C GLU A 267 -0.57 -14.10 -16.48
N GLN A 268 0.56 -14.21 -17.19
CA GLN A 268 1.85 -13.92 -16.59
C GLN A 268 1.90 -12.48 -16.07
N VAL A 269 2.24 -12.35 -14.79
CA VAL A 269 2.29 -11.03 -14.15
C VAL A 269 3.47 -10.23 -14.65
N VAL A 270 3.21 -8.99 -15.07
CA VAL A 270 4.22 -7.99 -15.40
C VAL A 270 4.31 -7.02 -14.23
N TYR A 271 5.52 -6.80 -13.72
CA TYR A 271 5.76 -5.91 -12.59
C TYR A 271 6.36 -4.58 -13.02
N GLY A 272 6.25 -3.58 -12.14
CA GLY A 272 6.69 -2.22 -12.38
C GLY A 272 5.55 -1.34 -12.88
N LEU A 273 5.90 -0.08 -13.14
CA LEU A 273 4.96 0.98 -13.53
C LEU A 273 5.23 1.42 -14.95
#